data_adb3521e520be28037d37cd6d72faae7
#
_entry.id   adb3521e520be28037d37cd6d72faae7
#
_cell.length_a   1.000
_cell.length_b   1.000
_cell.length_c   1.000
_cell.angle_alpha   90.00
_cell.angle_beta   90.00
_cell.angle_gamma   90.00
#
_symmetry.space_group_name_H-M   'P 1'
#
loop_
_entity.id
_entity.type
_entity.pdbx_description
1 polymer ?
#
loop_
_entity_poly.entity_id
_entity_poly.type
_entity_poly.pdbx_seq_one_letter_code
_entity_poly.pdbx_strand_id
1 'polypeptide(L)'
;MIAVFDGGFMNVDKIPALHNIKLAGVKDFVVPESKNVFGEMEHGTMVLSTMAANAPDFYVGVAPEAQYLLIRCEDERTESLAEEDYWASAAEYADSCGVDVINSSLGYHGFDDSSMVLHYYEQDGKTALISRTASMCADKGIVCVNSAGNDGMGSWKKINFPADAKDILTVGSINEHGVNAAFSAVGPTADGRIKPDVMAFAPSSPEPHRCVPTRESYA
;
A
#
# COMPACT_ATOMS: atom_id res chain seq x y z
N MET A 1 -1.84 12.45 -10.92
CA MET A 1 -2.76 12.03 -9.82
C MET A 1 -2.22 10.74 -9.19
N ILE A 2 -2.28 10.62 -7.87
CA ILE A 2 -1.83 9.44 -7.12
C ILE A 2 -3.06 8.74 -6.52
N ALA A 3 -3.26 7.46 -6.82
CA ALA A 3 -4.21 6.63 -6.09
C ALA A 3 -3.50 5.96 -4.91
N VAL A 4 -4.13 5.95 -3.74
CA VAL A 4 -3.65 5.24 -2.55
C VAL A 4 -4.62 4.13 -2.23
N PHE A 5 -4.12 2.88 -2.24
CA PHE A 5 -4.87 1.66 -1.97
C PHE A 5 -4.56 1.19 -0.55
N ASP A 6 -5.58 1.05 0.29
CA ASP A 6 -5.41 0.70 1.70
C ASP A 6 -6.72 0.18 2.31
N GLY A 7 -6.71 -0.22 3.57
CA GLY A 7 -7.87 -0.67 4.32
C GLY A 7 -8.79 0.44 4.83
N GLY A 8 -8.36 1.70 4.75
CA GLY A 8 -9.12 2.87 5.18
C GLY A 8 -8.24 4.09 5.41
N PHE A 9 -8.89 5.22 5.69
CA PHE A 9 -8.21 6.52 5.79
C PHE A 9 -8.76 7.32 6.99
N MET A 10 -8.75 6.68 8.17
CA MET A 10 -9.36 7.24 9.39
C MET A 10 -8.89 8.66 9.66
N ASN A 11 -9.86 9.55 9.86
CA ASN A 11 -9.66 10.95 10.24
C ASN A 11 -8.88 11.83 9.23
N VAL A 12 -8.65 11.41 8.00
CA VAL A 12 -8.00 12.26 6.97
C VAL A 12 -8.72 13.61 6.83
N ASP A 13 -10.04 13.62 6.94
CA ASP A 13 -10.91 14.81 6.89
C ASP A 13 -10.79 15.71 8.12
N LYS A 14 -10.08 15.27 9.19
CA LYS A 14 -9.97 15.98 10.48
C LYS A 14 -8.56 16.39 10.85
N ILE A 15 -7.54 15.78 10.22
CA ILE A 15 -6.13 16.02 10.55
C ILE A 15 -5.69 17.34 9.92
N PRO A 16 -5.24 18.35 10.72
CA PRO A 16 -4.88 19.67 10.19
C PRO A 16 -3.83 19.63 9.09
N ALA A 17 -2.81 18.78 9.22
CA ALA A 17 -1.74 18.63 8.23
C ALA A 17 -2.22 18.09 6.87
N LEU A 18 -3.45 17.55 6.79
CA LEU A 18 -4.07 17.00 5.59
C LEU A 18 -5.24 17.86 5.07
N HIS A 19 -5.57 18.99 5.74
CA HIS A 19 -6.71 19.82 5.35
C HIS A 19 -6.65 20.37 3.92
N ASN A 20 -5.45 20.56 3.40
CA ASN A 20 -5.23 21.13 2.08
C ASN A 20 -4.99 20.07 0.99
N ILE A 21 -5.23 18.80 1.30
CA ILE A 21 -5.11 17.73 0.32
C ILE A 21 -6.03 17.99 -0.89
N LYS A 22 -5.47 17.87 -2.08
CA LYS A 22 -6.24 17.96 -3.33
C LYS A 22 -6.89 16.59 -3.59
N LEU A 23 -8.03 16.37 -2.92
CA LEU A 23 -8.75 15.10 -3.03
C LEU A 23 -9.53 15.05 -4.35
N ALA A 24 -9.17 14.12 -5.24
CA ALA A 24 -9.87 13.86 -6.50
C ALA A 24 -11.14 13.03 -6.28
N GLY A 25 -11.14 12.16 -5.26
CA GLY A 25 -12.29 11.35 -4.89
C GLY A 25 -11.95 10.29 -3.85
N VAL A 26 -12.97 9.58 -3.42
CA VAL A 26 -12.86 8.41 -2.54
C VAL A 26 -13.69 7.26 -3.11
N LYS A 27 -13.27 6.02 -2.89
CA LYS A 27 -14.02 4.83 -3.29
C LYS A 27 -13.81 3.72 -2.28
N ASP A 28 -14.88 2.99 -1.97
CA ASP A 28 -14.87 1.81 -1.12
C ASP A 28 -15.29 0.59 -1.96
N PHE A 29 -14.42 -0.43 -2.06
CA PHE A 29 -14.70 -1.69 -2.74
C PHE A 29 -15.06 -2.80 -1.76
N VAL A 30 -14.76 -2.62 -0.47
CA VAL A 30 -15.14 -3.57 0.60
C VAL A 30 -16.60 -3.40 0.96
N VAL A 31 -17.07 -2.15 1.06
CA VAL A 31 -18.47 -1.81 1.31
C VAL A 31 -18.94 -0.84 0.21
N PRO A 32 -19.37 -1.37 -0.95
CA PRO A 32 -19.64 -0.54 -2.15
C PRO A 32 -20.69 0.56 -1.96
N GLU A 33 -21.61 0.41 -1.01
CA GLU A 33 -22.61 1.41 -0.65
C GLU A 33 -22.03 2.55 0.21
N SER A 34 -20.87 2.34 0.83
CA SER A 34 -20.19 3.35 1.63
C SER A 34 -19.70 4.49 0.73
N LYS A 35 -19.91 5.71 1.19
CA LYS A 35 -19.36 6.92 0.58
C LYS A 35 -18.26 7.54 1.44
N ASN A 36 -17.90 6.85 2.52
CA ASN A 36 -16.97 7.34 3.52
C ASN A 36 -15.88 6.29 3.80
N VAL A 37 -14.65 6.65 3.52
CA VAL A 37 -13.46 5.84 3.81
C VAL A 37 -12.68 6.37 5.04
N PHE A 38 -13.21 7.42 5.71
CA PHE A 38 -12.53 8.12 6.79
C PHE A 38 -12.90 7.62 8.19
N GLY A 39 -13.75 6.61 8.28
CA GLY A 39 -14.16 5.97 9.53
C GLY A 39 -13.43 4.68 9.85
N GLU A 40 -12.70 4.14 8.88
CA GLU A 40 -12.08 2.84 8.95
C GLU A 40 -10.55 2.99 8.91
N MET A 41 -9.84 2.16 9.66
CA MET A 41 -8.38 1.99 9.65
C MET A 41 -7.53 3.26 9.55
N GLU A 42 -6.51 3.34 10.39
CA GLU A 42 -5.56 4.46 10.36
C GLU A 42 -4.35 4.22 9.44
N HIS A 43 -4.12 2.98 8.99
CA HIS A 43 -2.93 2.63 8.20
C HIS A 43 -2.82 3.46 6.92
N GLY A 44 -3.88 3.54 6.12
CA GLY A 44 -3.87 4.36 4.91
C GLY A 44 -3.68 5.86 5.18
N THR A 45 -4.12 6.35 6.35
CA THR A 45 -3.83 7.72 6.78
C THR A 45 -2.35 7.93 7.05
N MET A 46 -1.69 6.98 7.70
CA MET A 46 -0.24 7.01 7.92
C MET A 46 0.51 6.99 6.59
N VAL A 47 0.16 6.08 5.70
CA VAL A 47 0.73 5.99 4.34
C VAL A 47 0.53 7.31 3.58
N LEU A 48 -0.70 7.80 3.51
CA LEU A 48 -1.02 9.07 2.84
C LEU A 48 -0.24 10.25 3.41
N SER A 49 -0.04 10.30 4.73
CA SER A 49 0.65 11.39 5.38
C SER A 49 2.11 11.54 4.92
N THR A 50 2.77 10.43 4.60
CA THR A 50 4.16 10.46 4.09
C THR A 50 4.28 11.19 2.74
N MET A 51 3.20 11.24 1.99
CA MET A 51 3.13 11.88 0.68
C MET A 51 2.46 13.25 0.74
N ALA A 52 1.34 13.38 1.43
CA ALA A 52 0.41 14.48 1.30
C ALA A 52 0.45 15.50 2.45
N ALA A 53 1.01 15.15 3.61
CA ALA A 53 0.99 16.05 4.76
C ALA A 53 1.69 17.37 4.44
N ASN A 54 1.12 18.48 4.95
CA ASN A 54 1.68 19.81 4.79
C ASN A 54 1.59 20.59 6.11
N ALA A 55 2.58 20.37 6.97
CA ALA A 55 2.79 21.10 8.21
C ALA A 55 4.26 21.56 8.24
N PRO A 56 4.59 22.71 7.61
CA PRO A 56 5.99 23.13 7.35
C PRO A 56 6.89 23.21 8.57
N ASP A 57 6.33 23.54 9.74
CA ASP A 57 7.10 23.63 10.99
C ASP A 57 7.33 22.27 11.68
N PHE A 58 6.72 21.22 11.13
CA PHE A 58 6.75 19.88 11.72
C PHE A 58 7.12 18.80 10.70
N TYR A 59 6.31 18.63 9.66
CA TYR A 59 6.51 17.62 8.62
C TYR A 59 5.83 18.01 7.31
N VAL A 60 6.53 17.83 6.20
CA VAL A 60 5.99 17.98 4.85
C VAL A 60 6.23 16.68 4.08
N GLY A 61 5.16 16.11 3.55
CA GLY A 61 5.21 14.92 2.72
C GLY A 61 5.93 15.17 1.38
N VAL A 62 6.26 14.11 0.68
CA VAL A 62 7.08 14.19 -0.55
C VAL A 62 6.31 14.74 -1.76
N ALA A 63 4.98 14.75 -1.72
CA ALA A 63 4.13 15.20 -2.83
C ALA A 63 2.87 15.97 -2.33
N PRO A 64 3.00 17.01 -1.49
CA PRO A 64 1.86 17.69 -0.86
C PRO A 64 0.95 18.42 -1.87
N GLU A 65 1.45 18.67 -3.07
CA GLU A 65 0.70 19.35 -4.14
C GLU A 65 0.04 18.40 -5.15
N ALA A 66 0.23 17.08 -5.01
CA ALA A 66 -0.41 16.10 -5.89
C ALA A 66 -1.92 16.03 -5.65
N GLN A 67 -2.66 15.55 -6.65
CA GLN A 67 -4.04 15.13 -6.46
C GLN A 67 -4.08 13.68 -5.99
N TYR A 68 -4.97 13.37 -5.06
CA TYR A 68 -5.10 12.05 -4.44
C TYR A 68 -6.47 11.44 -4.68
N LEU A 69 -6.48 10.16 -5.04
CA LEU A 69 -7.66 9.31 -5.09
C LEU A 69 -7.50 8.24 -4.00
N LEU A 70 -8.37 8.24 -2.98
CA LEU A 70 -8.27 7.33 -1.85
C LEU A 70 -9.22 6.14 -2.04
N ILE A 71 -8.68 4.93 -2.07
CA ILE A 71 -9.45 3.73 -2.38
C ILE A 71 -9.28 2.71 -1.26
N ARG A 72 -10.40 2.35 -0.63
CA ARG A 72 -10.44 1.23 0.30
C ARG A 72 -10.66 -0.06 -0.47
N CYS A 73 -9.69 -0.99 -0.39
CA CYS A 73 -9.70 -2.28 -1.06
C CYS A 73 -9.15 -3.43 -0.19
N GLU A 74 -9.07 -3.23 1.13
CA GLU A 74 -8.68 -4.23 2.11
C GLU A 74 -9.70 -4.27 3.26
N ASP A 75 -10.01 -5.47 3.73
CA ASP A 75 -10.93 -5.73 4.85
C ASP A 75 -10.20 -6.39 6.02
N GLU A 76 -9.65 -5.60 6.95
CA GLU A 76 -8.95 -6.11 8.15
C GLU A 76 -9.75 -7.12 8.99
N ARG A 77 -11.05 -7.24 8.77
CA ARG A 77 -11.89 -8.17 9.55
C ARG A 77 -11.71 -9.61 9.10
N THR A 78 -11.20 -9.82 7.89
CA THR A 78 -11.00 -11.14 7.28
C THR A 78 -9.87 -11.09 6.25
N GLU A 79 -9.01 -12.09 6.27
CA GLU A 79 -8.03 -12.29 5.20
C GLU A 79 -8.55 -13.31 4.19
N SER A 80 -8.93 -12.89 3.02
CA SER A 80 -9.51 -13.77 1.99
C SER A 80 -9.11 -13.40 0.57
N LEU A 81 -9.26 -14.33 -0.36
CA LEU A 81 -9.01 -14.08 -1.80
C LEU A 81 -9.89 -12.97 -2.40
N ALA A 82 -11.00 -12.59 -1.74
CA ALA A 82 -11.82 -11.47 -2.18
C ALA A 82 -11.03 -10.15 -2.22
N GLU A 83 -9.96 -10.03 -1.45
CA GLU A 83 -9.11 -8.84 -1.44
C GLU A 83 -8.30 -8.69 -2.73
N GLU A 84 -7.97 -9.79 -3.40
CA GLU A 84 -7.42 -9.71 -4.76
C GLU A 84 -8.42 -9.11 -5.75
N ASP A 85 -9.71 -9.46 -5.63
CA ASP A 85 -10.79 -8.91 -6.46
C ASP A 85 -11.05 -7.43 -6.14
N TYR A 86 -11.01 -7.05 -4.85
CA TYR A 86 -11.14 -5.65 -4.44
C TYR A 86 -9.99 -4.82 -5.00
N TRP A 87 -8.77 -5.31 -4.87
CA TRP A 87 -7.58 -4.64 -5.40
C TRP A 87 -7.62 -4.51 -6.92
N ALA A 88 -8.02 -5.56 -7.63
CA ALA A 88 -8.17 -5.56 -9.09
C ALA A 88 -9.23 -4.53 -9.53
N SER A 89 -10.39 -4.51 -8.86
CA SER A 89 -11.45 -3.54 -9.12
C SER A 89 -10.99 -2.11 -8.82
N ALA A 90 -10.19 -1.93 -7.76
CA ALA A 90 -9.58 -0.64 -7.44
C ALA A 90 -8.62 -0.16 -8.53
N ALA A 91 -7.83 -1.07 -9.09
CA ALA A 91 -6.90 -0.77 -10.18
C ALA A 91 -7.62 -0.36 -11.47
N GLU A 92 -8.68 -1.09 -11.85
CA GLU A 92 -9.52 -0.72 -13.00
C GLU A 92 -10.18 0.66 -12.81
N TYR A 93 -10.69 0.92 -11.61
CA TYR A 93 -11.28 2.22 -11.29
C TYR A 93 -10.24 3.34 -11.33
N ALA A 94 -9.05 3.12 -10.78
CA ALA A 94 -7.95 4.07 -10.82
C ALA A 94 -7.54 4.41 -12.26
N ASP A 95 -7.41 3.40 -13.14
CA ASP A 95 -7.17 3.58 -14.58
C ASP A 95 -8.27 4.44 -15.21
N SER A 96 -9.54 4.14 -14.94
CA SER A 96 -10.67 4.92 -15.45
C SER A 96 -10.69 6.39 -14.99
N CYS A 97 -10.11 6.67 -13.83
CA CYS A 97 -9.95 8.04 -13.29
C CYS A 97 -8.72 8.76 -13.85
N GLY A 98 -7.84 8.09 -14.59
CA GLY A 98 -6.64 8.65 -15.19
C GLY A 98 -5.54 8.92 -14.17
N VAL A 99 -5.30 8.01 -13.23
CA VAL A 99 -4.18 8.12 -12.28
C VAL A 99 -2.85 7.86 -12.98
N ASP A 100 -1.80 8.53 -12.53
CA ASP A 100 -0.43 8.32 -13.03
C ASP A 100 0.33 7.32 -12.16
N VAL A 101 0.00 7.26 -10.86
CA VAL A 101 0.69 6.43 -9.86
C VAL A 101 -0.32 5.73 -8.97
N ILE A 102 -0.11 4.45 -8.70
CA ILE A 102 -0.78 3.70 -7.63
C ILE A 102 0.24 3.45 -6.53
N ASN A 103 -0.06 3.86 -5.30
CA ASN A 103 0.66 3.48 -4.10
C ASN A 103 -0.16 2.44 -3.34
N SER A 104 0.39 1.23 -3.18
CA SER A 104 -0.22 0.12 -2.46
C SER A 104 0.73 -0.35 -1.37
N SER A 105 0.34 -0.16 -0.12
CA SER A 105 1.10 -0.66 1.05
C SER A 105 0.48 -1.95 1.58
N LEU A 106 -0.07 -2.77 0.68
CA LEU A 106 -0.77 -4.02 0.95
C LEU A 106 0.07 -5.22 0.48
N GLY A 107 -0.21 -6.39 1.06
CA GLY A 107 0.47 -7.59 0.62
C GLY A 107 -0.09 -8.86 1.26
N TYR A 108 -0.28 -9.89 0.46
CA TYR A 108 -0.97 -11.12 0.81
C TYR A 108 -0.10 -12.35 0.53
N HIS A 109 -0.25 -13.41 1.35
CA HIS A 109 0.24 -14.75 1.07
C HIS A 109 -0.54 -15.81 1.87
N GLY A 110 -1.00 -15.48 3.08
CA GLY A 110 -1.81 -16.35 3.92
C GLY A 110 -3.21 -15.80 4.05
N PHE A 111 -4.20 -16.68 4.08
CA PHE A 111 -5.61 -16.33 4.24
C PHE A 111 -6.21 -17.14 5.39
N ASP A 112 -7.35 -16.69 5.93
CA ASP A 112 -8.10 -17.35 7.01
C ASP A 112 -8.48 -18.78 6.62
N ASP A 113 -8.85 -18.99 5.35
CA ASP A 113 -9.01 -20.33 4.77
C ASP A 113 -7.68 -20.82 4.22
N SER A 114 -7.06 -21.79 4.90
CA SER A 114 -5.77 -22.35 4.51
C SER A 114 -5.76 -23.04 3.12
N SER A 115 -6.92 -23.31 2.53
CA SER A 115 -7.03 -23.84 1.17
C SER A 115 -6.81 -22.75 0.10
N MET A 116 -6.87 -21.48 0.49
CA MET A 116 -6.71 -20.32 -0.39
C MET A 116 -5.30 -19.72 -0.36
N VAL A 117 -4.40 -20.27 0.48
CA VAL A 117 -3.04 -19.75 0.68
C VAL A 117 -2.26 -19.68 -0.63
N LEU A 118 -1.66 -18.53 -0.90
CA LEU A 118 -0.74 -18.36 -2.01
C LEU A 118 0.64 -18.91 -1.65
N HIS A 119 1.22 -19.69 -2.54
CA HIS A 119 2.49 -20.36 -2.28
C HIS A 119 3.66 -19.67 -2.97
N TYR A 120 4.86 -19.85 -2.44
CA TYR A 120 6.07 -19.25 -3.01
C TYR A 120 6.25 -19.55 -4.50
N TYR A 121 5.95 -20.78 -4.96
CA TYR A 121 6.10 -21.15 -6.39
C TYR A 121 5.15 -20.36 -7.32
N GLU A 122 4.15 -19.66 -6.77
CA GLU A 122 3.22 -18.82 -7.50
C GLU A 122 3.71 -17.37 -7.64
N GLN A 123 4.85 -17.03 -7.00
CA GLN A 123 5.50 -15.73 -7.15
C GLN A 123 6.20 -15.60 -8.50
N ASP A 124 5.41 -15.55 -9.56
CA ASP A 124 5.86 -15.47 -10.96
C ASP A 124 5.35 -14.22 -11.69
N GLY A 125 4.60 -13.37 -10.99
CA GLY A 125 3.96 -12.17 -11.52
C GLY A 125 2.79 -12.45 -12.46
N LYS A 126 2.24 -13.68 -12.46
CA LYS A 126 1.19 -14.11 -13.39
C LYS A 126 0.09 -14.94 -12.74
N THR A 127 0.45 -15.79 -11.76
CA THR A 127 -0.49 -16.76 -11.19
C THR A 127 -1.53 -16.08 -10.31
N ALA A 128 -1.12 -15.28 -9.32
CA ALA A 128 -2.05 -14.54 -8.49
C ALA A 128 -2.78 -13.45 -9.31
N LEU A 129 -4.07 -13.28 -9.07
CA LEU A 129 -4.87 -12.27 -9.74
C LEU A 129 -4.33 -10.88 -9.51
N ILE A 130 -3.99 -10.56 -8.27
CA ILE A 130 -3.48 -9.25 -7.87
C ILE A 130 -2.14 -8.93 -8.56
N SER A 131 -1.22 -9.89 -8.67
CA SER A 131 0.08 -9.70 -9.34
C SER A 131 -0.06 -9.49 -10.84
N ARG A 132 -0.97 -10.25 -11.47
CA ARG A 132 -1.31 -10.11 -12.87
C ARG A 132 -1.92 -8.75 -13.16
N THR A 133 -2.83 -8.29 -12.30
CA THR A 133 -3.46 -6.97 -12.42
C THR A 133 -2.45 -5.83 -12.22
N ALA A 134 -1.57 -5.95 -11.23
CA ALA A 134 -0.52 -4.97 -11.01
C ALA A 134 0.42 -4.83 -12.23
N SER A 135 0.80 -5.95 -12.84
CA SER A 135 1.57 -5.94 -14.10
C SER A 135 0.82 -5.25 -15.24
N MET A 136 -0.51 -5.47 -15.36
CA MET A 136 -1.35 -4.81 -16.37
C MET A 136 -1.45 -3.30 -16.18
N CYS A 137 -1.34 -2.79 -14.95
CA CYS A 137 -1.31 -1.34 -14.69
C CYS A 137 -0.10 -0.70 -15.38
N ALA A 138 1.06 -1.35 -15.38
CA ALA A 138 2.25 -0.87 -16.07
C ALA A 138 2.04 -0.79 -17.59
N ASP A 139 1.35 -1.77 -18.19
CA ASP A 139 0.99 -1.75 -19.62
C ASP A 139 0.07 -0.57 -19.98
N LYS A 140 -0.67 -0.05 -19.00
CA LYS A 140 -1.50 1.17 -19.15
C LYS A 140 -0.72 2.46 -18.95
N GLY A 141 0.55 2.39 -18.57
CA GLY A 141 1.40 3.55 -18.29
C GLY A 141 1.26 4.05 -16.85
N ILE A 142 0.64 3.30 -15.96
CA ILE A 142 0.51 3.62 -14.53
C ILE A 142 1.74 3.09 -13.79
N VAL A 143 2.39 3.94 -13.03
CA VAL A 143 3.48 3.52 -12.13
C VAL A 143 2.87 2.89 -10.88
N CYS A 144 2.93 1.56 -10.78
CA CYS A 144 2.49 0.86 -9.57
C CYS A 144 3.66 0.70 -8.61
N VAL A 145 3.51 1.23 -7.39
CA VAL A 145 4.50 1.15 -6.30
C VAL A 145 3.89 0.31 -5.19
N ASN A 146 4.54 -0.81 -4.83
CA ASN A 146 4.03 -1.73 -3.82
C ASN A 146 5.07 -2.05 -2.75
N SER A 147 4.63 -2.20 -1.51
CA SER A 147 5.46 -2.70 -0.41
C SER A 147 5.97 -4.11 -0.68
N ALA A 148 7.20 -4.41 -0.27
CA ALA A 148 7.73 -5.77 -0.31
C ALA A 148 7.05 -6.71 0.70
N GLY A 149 6.45 -6.17 1.76
CA GLY A 149 5.86 -6.90 2.88
C GLY A 149 6.72 -6.86 4.14
N ASN A 150 6.14 -7.33 5.25
CA ASN A 150 6.70 -7.22 6.60
C ASN A 150 7.12 -8.57 7.20
N ASP A 151 7.18 -9.63 6.39
CA ASP A 151 7.40 -11.00 6.84
C ASP A 151 8.87 -11.41 7.01
N GLY A 152 9.80 -10.46 6.94
CA GLY A 152 11.25 -10.74 7.01
C GLY A 152 11.67 -11.53 8.24
N MET A 153 11.01 -11.37 9.39
CA MET A 153 11.26 -12.12 10.62
C MET A 153 10.35 -13.34 10.79
N GLY A 154 9.30 -13.45 9.98
CA GLY A 154 8.35 -14.55 10.01
C GLY A 154 8.89 -15.84 9.39
N SER A 155 8.05 -16.86 9.32
CA SER A 155 8.35 -18.12 8.64
C SER A 155 8.38 -17.98 7.12
N TRP A 156 7.57 -17.07 6.57
CA TRP A 156 7.46 -16.80 5.13
C TRP A 156 8.74 -16.17 4.56
N LYS A 157 9.22 -15.09 5.14
CA LYS A 157 10.43 -14.31 4.79
C LYS A 157 10.43 -13.69 3.38
N LYS A 158 9.62 -14.18 2.49
CA LYS A 158 9.54 -13.75 1.10
C LYS A 158 8.65 -12.53 0.94
N ILE A 159 8.84 -11.83 -0.17
CA ILE A 159 7.92 -10.75 -0.56
C ILE A 159 6.49 -11.26 -0.62
N ASN A 160 5.53 -10.37 -0.42
CA ASN A 160 4.12 -10.70 -0.51
C ASN A 160 3.57 -10.38 -1.91
N PHE A 161 2.43 -10.96 -2.27
CA PHE A 161 1.71 -10.59 -3.49
C PHE A 161 0.98 -9.25 -3.28
N PRO A 162 1.04 -8.28 -4.20
CA PRO A 162 1.54 -8.36 -5.58
C PRO A 162 3.01 -7.91 -5.76
N ALA A 163 3.83 -7.86 -4.73
CA ALA A 163 5.22 -7.38 -4.86
C ALA A 163 6.06 -8.20 -5.86
N ASP A 164 5.61 -9.42 -6.19
CA ASP A 164 6.21 -10.27 -7.23
C ASP A 164 5.81 -9.88 -8.66
N ALA A 165 4.88 -8.95 -8.84
CA ALA A 165 4.40 -8.53 -10.14
C ALA A 165 5.54 -7.99 -11.03
N LYS A 166 5.37 -8.10 -12.35
CA LYS A 166 6.30 -7.58 -13.33
C LYS A 166 6.05 -6.09 -13.55
N ASP A 167 7.10 -5.40 -13.90
CA ASP A 167 7.04 -3.99 -14.35
C ASP A 167 6.42 -3.02 -13.32
N ILE A 168 6.40 -3.42 -12.02
CA ILE A 168 6.05 -2.57 -10.90
C ILE A 168 7.29 -2.25 -10.05
N LEU A 169 7.23 -1.18 -9.28
CA LEU A 169 8.27 -0.80 -8.33
C LEU A 169 7.98 -1.42 -6.95
N THR A 170 8.66 -2.50 -6.61
CA THR A 170 8.59 -3.11 -5.27
C THR A 170 9.59 -2.45 -4.34
N VAL A 171 9.11 -1.97 -3.21
CA VAL A 171 9.91 -1.21 -2.24
C VAL A 171 10.11 -1.99 -0.96
N GLY A 172 11.36 -2.30 -0.63
CA GLY A 172 11.76 -2.83 0.66
C GLY A 172 12.20 -1.75 1.64
N SER A 173 12.53 -2.13 2.85
CA SER A 173 12.91 -1.22 3.92
C SER A 173 14.36 -1.38 4.37
N ILE A 174 15.06 -0.27 4.58
CA ILE A 174 16.37 -0.20 5.24
C ILE A 174 16.31 0.62 6.52
N ASN A 175 17.22 0.29 7.44
CA ASN A 175 17.45 1.08 8.64
C ASN A 175 18.40 2.28 8.37
N GLU A 176 18.70 3.04 9.42
CA GLU A 176 19.60 4.20 9.38
C GLU A 176 21.05 3.88 8.93
N HIS A 177 21.45 2.61 8.98
CA HIS A 177 22.77 2.16 8.56
C HIS A 177 22.80 1.64 7.11
N GLY A 178 21.67 1.77 6.38
CA GLY A 178 21.54 1.26 5.01
C GLY A 178 21.45 -0.26 4.92
N VAL A 179 21.16 -0.93 6.03
CA VAL A 179 21.00 -2.40 6.10
C VAL A 179 19.51 -2.74 6.02
N ASN A 180 19.18 -3.84 5.37
CA ASN A 180 17.80 -4.34 5.30
C ASN A 180 17.17 -4.34 6.70
N ALA A 181 16.04 -3.70 6.85
CA ALA A 181 15.28 -3.75 8.10
C ALA A 181 14.81 -5.19 8.35
N ALA A 182 14.93 -5.65 9.58
CA ALA A 182 14.69 -7.06 9.91
C ALA A 182 13.28 -7.55 9.49
N PHE A 183 12.29 -6.67 9.58
CA PHE A 183 10.91 -6.98 9.18
C PHE A 183 10.70 -6.98 7.66
N SER A 184 11.55 -6.26 6.90
CA SER A 184 11.36 -6.14 5.45
C SER A 184 11.52 -7.48 4.76
N ALA A 185 10.49 -7.88 4.05
CA ALA A 185 10.49 -9.11 3.26
C ALA A 185 11.49 -9.06 2.11
N VAL A 186 11.98 -10.21 1.67
CA VAL A 186 13.04 -10.34 0.67
C VAL A 186 12.67 -11.32 -0.44
N GLY A 187 13.22 -11.07 -1.63
CA GLY A 187 13.14 -11.99 -2.75
C GLY A 187 14.12 -13.18 -2.61
N PRO A 188 14.52 -13.80 -3.72
CA PRO A 188 13.97 -13.56 -5.06
C PRO A 188 12.53 -14.08 -5.21
N THR A 189 11.87 -13.74 -6.31
CA THR A 189 10.63 -14.38 -6.75
C THR A 189 10.88 -15.84 -7.13
N ALA A 190 9.83 -16.65 -7.26
CA ALA A 190 9.98 -18.06 -7.62
C ALA A 190 10.55 -18.27 -9.02
N ASP A 191 10.30 -17.36 -9.95
CA ASP A 191 10.88 -17.35 -11.29
C ASP A 191 12.28 -16.70 -11.37
N GLY A 192 12.87 -16.36 -10.21
CA GLY A 192 14.27 -15.93 -10.06
C GLY A 192 14.53 -14.45 -10.28
N ARG A 193 13.51 -13.59 -10.38
CA ARG A 193 13.68 -12.14 -10.46
C ARG A 193 14.11 -11.57 -9.11
N ILE A 194 15.02 -10.60 -9.17
CA ILE A 194 15.45 -9.86 -7.97
C ILE A 194 14.33 -8.89 -7.57
N LYS A 195 13.88 -9.02 -6.31
CA LYS A 195 12.93 -8.13 -5.64
C LYS A 195 13.38 -7.96 -4.17
N PRO A 196 13.09 -6.86 -3.49
CA PRO A 196 12.50 -5.63 -4.03
C PRO A 196 13.42 -4.93 -5.04
N ASP A 197 12.85 -4.03 -5.86
CA ASP A 197 13.60 -3.26 -6.88
C ASP A 197 14.42 -2.15 -6.25
N VAL A 198 13.88 -1.53 -5.21
CA VAL A 198 14.50 -0.44 -4.46
C VAL A 198 14.26 -0.59 -2.97
N MET A 199 15.04 0.14 -2.19
CA MET A 199 14.91 0.18 -0.73
C MET A 199 14.69 1.61 -0.28
N ALA A 200 13.77 1.80 0.67
CA ALA A 200 13.52 3.08 1.31
C ALA A 200 13.83 3.04 2.80
N PHE A 201 14.22 4.17 3.37
CA PHE A 201 14.45 4.27 4.80
C PHE A 201 13.12 4.13 5.56
N ALA A 202 13.08 3.21 6.51
CA ALA A 202 12.07 3.16 7.54
C ALA A 202 12.75 2.90 8.89
N PRO A 203 12.36 3.62 9.93
CA PRO A 203 12.95 3.41 11.26
C PRO A 203 12.72 1.98 11.76
N SER A 204 13.66 1.49 12.53
CA SER A 204 13.75 0.07 12.97
C SER A 204 12.70 -0.33 14.02
N SER A 205 11.84 0.57 14.44
CA SER A 205 10.80 0.29 15.44
C SER A 205 9.46 0.02 14.75
N PRO A 206 8.74 -1.04 15.14
CA PRO A 206 7.34 -1.24 14.76
C PRO A 206 6.39 -0.26 15.45
N GLU A 207 6.92 0.67 16.27
CA GLU A 207 6.12 1.77 16.79
C GLU A 207 5.55 2.54 15.60
N PRO A 208 4.24 2.76 15.53
CA PRO A 208 3.66 3.59 14.51
C PRO A 208 4.32 4.96 14.63
N HIS A 209 5.22 5.27 13.68
CA HIS A 209 5.77 6.60 13.63
C HIS A 209 4.60 7.52 13.33
N ARG A 210 4.20 8.28 14.33
CA ARG A 210 3.22 9.33 14.21
C ARG A 210 3.80 10.40 13.30
N CYS A 211 3.77 10.14 12.01
CA CYS A 211 4.17 11.12 11.00
C CYS A 211 3.25 12.35 11.05
N VAL A 212 2.05 12.18 11.61
CA VAL A 212 1.11 13.28 11.84
C VAL A 212 0.61 13.21 13.27
N PRO A 213 0.74 14.28 14.07
CA PRO A 213 0.21 14.32 15.43
C PRO A 213 -1.30 14.06 15.42
N THR A 214 -1.75 13.09 16.16
CA THR A 214 -3.17 12.92 16.46
C THR A 214 -3.63 14.04 17.41
N ARG A 215 -4.94 14.29 17.48
CA ARG A 215 -5.53 15.39 18.27
C ARG A 215 -5.07 15.44 19.74
N GLU A 216 -4.62 14.32 20.29
CA GLU A 216 -4.14 14.21 21.67
C GLU A 216 -2.74 14.80 21.91
N SER A 217 -1.97 15.08 20.85
CA SER A 217 -0.62 15.66 20.98
C SER A 217 -0.60 17.19 20.98
N TYR A 218 -1.76 17.85 20.90
CA TYR A 218 -1.92 19.30 20.94
C TYR A 218 -2.70 19.81 22.19
N ALA A 219 -2.91 18.96 23.21
CA ALA A 219 -3.55 19.34 24.46
C ALA A 219 -2.52 19.75 25.51
#